data_b16e47318e8e5755fa9f7f2ac20151ab
#
_entry.id   b16e47318e8e5755fa9f7f2ac20151ab
#
_cell.length_a   1.000
_cell.length_b   1.000
_cell.length_c   1.000
_cell.angle_alpha   90.00
_cell.angle_beta   90.00
_cell.angle_gamma   90.00
#
_symmetry.space_group_name_H-M   'P 1'
#
loop_
_entity.id
_entity.type
_entity.pdbx_description
1 polymer ?
#
loop_
_entity_poly.entity_id
_entity_poly.type
_entity_poly.pdbx_seq_one_letter_code
_entity_poly.pdbx_strand_id
1 'polypeptide(L)'
;MMKKGFTIIELAVVIGIIGILLGIVTTAAAGAVRQGRIRKAESLCTVVQAGLATYYAQKDRWPGTVGDRIASDSLGSRSNDESNNNYSDANKYVLNGSEVRDMIKALVDEAKRGNPLMDISALYVSRDSGESGRKGMGMDFMEAIHGTRKSSKKMSTSEMYFGYPEANHGYFRRFKIVYSIPTDEMKVSQQ
;
A
#
# COMPACT_ATOMS: atom_id res chain seq x y z
N MET A 1 -58.36 6.48 27.93
CA MET A 1 -57.03 5.82 27.83
C MET A 1 -56.02 6.65 28.55
N MET A 2 -55.48 6.21 29.71
CA MET A 2 -54.44 6.91 30.44
C MET A 2 -53.08 6.66 29.77
N LYS A 3 -52.43 7.70 29.25
CA LYS A 3 -51.07 7.63 28.72
C LYS A 3 -50.14 7.46 29.92
N LYS A 4 -49.49 6.30 30.07
CA LYS A 4 -48.43 6.09 31.03
C LYS A 4 -47.20 6.92 30.61
N GLY A 5 -46.82 7.89 31.41
CA GLY A 5 -45.60 8.65 31.21
C GLY A 5 -44.38 7.84 31.69
N PHE A 6 -43.23 8.04 31.01
CA PHE A 6 -41.96 7.44 31.40
C PHE A 6 -41.46 8.05 32.72
N THR A 7 -40.96 7.23 33.61
CA THR A 7 -40.35 7.71 34.88
C THR A 7 -38.90 8.14 34.62
N ILE A 8 -38.43 9.12 35.42
CA ILE A 8 -37.04 9.60 35.34
C ILE A 8 -36.05 8.46 35.59
N ILE A 9 -36.43 7.48 36.44
CA ILE A 9 -35.56 6.35 36.77
C ILE A 9 -35.43 5.36 35.60
N GLU A 10 -36.51 5.14 34.83
CA GLU A 10 -36.47 4.31 33.62
C GLU A 10 -35.54 4.93 32.55
N LEU A 11 -35.60 6.26 32.39
CA LEU A 11 -34.72 6.97 31.45
C LEU A 11 -33.25 6.89 31.92
N ALA A 12 -32.98 7.06 33.21
CA ALA A 12 -31.62 6.98 33.75
C ALA A 12 -31.00 5.59 33.58
N VAL A 13 -31.75 4.52 33.79
CA VAL A 13 -31.29 3.14 33.56
C VAL A 13 -30.97 2.90 32.10
N VAL A 14 -31.81 3.36 31.16
CA VAL A 14 -31.59 3.20 29.70
C VAL A 14 -30.31 3.93 29.25
N ILE A 15 -30.11 5.18 29.72
CA ILE A 15 -28.88 5.93 29.40
C ILE A 15 -27.64 5.23 29.97
N GLY A 16 -27.73 4.67 31.18
CA GLY A 16 -26.67 3.90 31.81
C GLY A 16 -26.26 2.68 30.99
N ILE A 17 -27.22 1.89 30.50
CA ILE A 17 -26.98 0.72 29.67
C ILE A 17 -26.36 1.13 28.31
N ILE A 18 -26.90 2.18 27.67
CA ILE A 18 -26.37 2.69 26.41
C ILE A 18 -24.91 3.15 26.58
N GLY A 19 -24.60 3.84 27.68
CA GLY A 19 -23.23 4.29 27.99
C GLY A 19 -22.24 3.14 28.10
N ILE A 20 -22.61 2.06 28.76
CA ILE A 20 -21.77 0.85 28.90
C ILE A 20 -21.58 0.18 27.53
N LEU A 21 -22.66 0.02 26.75
CA LEU A 21 -22.59 -0.59 25.44
C LEU A 21 -21.73 0.20 24.46
N LEU A 22 -21.83 1.55 24.43
CA LEU A 22 -21.00 2.42 23.61
C LEU A 22 -19.53 2.32 23.98
N GLY A 23 -19.20 2.18 25.27
CA GLY A 23 -17.82 2.00 25.75
C GLY A 23 -17.19 0.72 25.18
N ILE A 24 -17.92 -0.39 25.18
CA ILE A 24 -17.44 -1.68 24.63
C ILE A 24 -17.31 -1.62 23.11
N VAL A 25 -18.30 -1.05 22.40
CA VAL A 25 -18.32 -0.97 20.94
C VAL A 25 -17.17 -0.12 20.40
N THR A 26 -16.82 1.00 21.06
CA THR A 26 -15.73 1.88 20.59
C THR A 26 -14.38 1.20 20.63
N THR A 27 -14.08 0.41 21.64
CA THR A 27 -12.80 -0.33 21.71
C THR A 27 -12.71 -1.44 20.67
N ALA A 28 -13.79 -2.17 20.44
CA ALA A 28 -13.88 -3.22 19.42
C ALA A 28 -13.74 -2.64 18.00
N ALA A 29 -14.36 -1.49 17.73
CA ALA A 29 -14.29 -0.83 16.41
C ALA A 29 -12.87 -0.41 16.04
N ALA A 30 -12.07 0.12 16.97
CA ALA A 30 -10.68 0.49 16.73
C ALA A 30 -9.83 -0.71 16.33
N GLY A 31 -10.01 -1.86 16.98
CA GLY A 31 -9.34 -3.12 16.63
C GLY A 31 -9.72 -3.62 15.25
N ALA A 32 -11.00 -3.56 14.89
CA ALA A 32 -11.50 -3.99 13.59
C ALA A 32 -10.93 -3.14 12.43
N VAL A 33 -10.85 -1.81 12.59
CA VAL A 33 -10.25 -0.90 11.60
C VAL A 33 -8.77 -1.20 11.39
N ARG A 34 -8.02 -1.42 12.48
CA ARG A 34 -6.60 -1.81 12.41
C ARG A 34 -6.41 -3.12 11.63
N GLN A 35 -7.20 -4.14 11.97
CA GLN A 35 -7.15 -5.43 11.29
C GLN A 35 -7.52 -5.33 9.81
N GLY A 36 -8.51 -4.49 9.48
CA GLY A 36 -8.88 -4.20 8.09
C GLY A 36 -7.72 -3.60 7.28
N ARG A 37 -6.94 -2.68 7.86
CA ARG A 37 -5.76 -2.10 7.21
C ARG A 37 -4.65 -3.11 6.98
N ILE A 38 -4.39 -4.00 7.96
CA ILE A 38 -3.40 -5.07 7.82
C ILE A 38 -3.79 -5.98 6.65
N ARG A 39 -5.04 -6.45 6.60
CA ARG A 39 -5.54 -7.28 5.51
C ARG A 39 -5.49 -6.58 4.15
N LYS A 40 -5.82 -5.28 4.11
CA LYS A 40 -5.68 -4.48 2.89
C LYS A 40 -4.22 -4.45 2.43
N ALA A 41 -3.27 -4.25 3.35
CA ALA A 41 -1.85 -4.22 3.03
C ALA A 41 -1.35 -5.58 2.50
N GLU A 42 -1.74 -6.69 3.13
CA GLU A 42 -1.42 -8.06 2.67
C GLU A 42 -1.98 -8.33 1.28
N SER A 43 -3.26 -7.99 1.05
CA SER A 43 -3.91 -8.14 -0.25
C SER A 43 -3.19 -7.32 -1.33
N LEU A 44 -2.79 -6.09 -1.03
CA LEU A 44 -2.05 -5.26 -1.98
C LEU A 44 -0.67 -5.84 -2.31
N CYS A 45 0.05 -6.38 -1.33
CA CYS A 45 1.32 -7.08 -1.59
C CYS A 45 1.11 -8.28 -2.54
N THR A 46 0.05 -9.06 -2.32
CA THR A 46 -0.28 -10.21 -3.18
C THR A 46 -0.65 -9.77 -4.60
N VAL A 47 -1.44 -8.71 -4.76
CA VAL A 47 -1.82 -8.16 -6.07
C VAL A 47 -0.59 -7.68 -6.84
N VAL A 48 0.31 -6.94 -6.20
CA VAL A 48 1.55 -6.46 -6.84
C VAL A 48 2.47 -7.63 -7.17
N GLN A 49 2.63 -8.60 -6.27
CA GLN A 49 3.41 -9.81 -6.49
C GLN A 49 2.92 -10.58 -7.72
N ALA A 50 1.61 -10.80 -7.83
CA ALA A 50 1.00 -11.48 -8.96
C ALA A 50 1.19 -10.70 -10.27
N GLY A 51 1.03 -9.37 -10.22
CA GLY A 51 1.26 -8.50 -11.37
C GLY A 51 2.71 -8.56 -11.88
N LEU A 52 3.69 -8.56 -10.98
CA LEU A 52 5.11 -8.70 -11.32
C LEU A 52 5.41 -10.05 -11.96
N ALA A 53 4.90 -11.14 -11.37
CA ALA A 53 5.06 -12.49 -11.90
C ALA A 53 4.43 -12.63 -13.31
N THR A 54 3.24 -12.05 -13.51
CA THR A 54 2.57 -12.06 -14.82
C THR A 54 3.34 -11.25 -15.85
N TYR A 55 3.87 -10.09 -15.47
CA TYR A 55 4.72 -9.29 -16.36
C TYR A 55 5.95 -10.07 -16.78
N TYR A 56 6.66 -10.69 -15.84
CA TYR A 56 7.84 -11.52 -16.10
C TYR A 56 7.53 -12.69 -17.05
N ALA A 57 6.42 -13.40 -16.79
CA ALA A 57 5.98 -14.51 -17.65
C ALA A 57 5.66 -14.09 -19.08
N GLN A 58 5.20 -12.84 -19.30
CA GLN A 58 4.88 -12.33 -20.65
C GLN A 58 6.05 -11.70 -21.37
N LYS A 59 6.99 -11.08 -20.65
CA LYS A 59 8.05 -10.25 -21.22
C LYS A 59 9.45 -10.86 -21.07
N ASP A 60 9.58 -11.94 -20.30
CA ASP A 60 10.85 -12.58 -19.92
C ASP A 60 11.88 -11.60 -19.32
N ARG A 61 11.36 -10.59 -18.61
CA ARG A 61 12.15 -9.58 -17.90
C ARG A 61 11.33 -8.89 -16.82
N TRP A 62 12.01 -8.36 -15.82
CA TRP A 62 11.37 -7.55 -14.78
C TRP A 62 11.02 -6.14 -15.28
N PRO A 63 9.95 -5.51 -14.77
CA PRO A 63 9.55 -4.18 -15.23
C PRO A 63 10.42 -3.05 -14.65
N GLY A 64 10.42 -1.91 -15.34
CA GLY A 64 11.10 -0.69 -14.93
C GLY A 64 12.62 -0.73 -15.05
N THR A 65 13.28 0.31 -14.56
CA THR A 65 14.75 0.49 -14.63
C THR A 65 15.54 -0.61 -13.92
N VAL A 66 14.95 -1.23 -12.90
CA VAL A 66 15.56 -2.38 -12.21
C VAL A 66 15.61 -3.59 -13.13
N GLY A 67 14.57 -3.85 -13.91
CA GLY A 67 14.56 -4.93 -14.91
C GLY A 67 15.65 -4.77 -15.96
N ASP A 68 15.86 -3.55 -16.45
CA ASP A 68 16.94 -3.26 -17.41
C ASP A 68 18.33 -3.49 -16.79
N ARG A 69 18.51 -3.17 -15.51
CA ARG A 69 19.76 -3.40 -14.78
C ARG A 69 20.01 -4.88 -14.48
N ILE A 70 18.98 -5.65 -14.19
CA ILE A 70 19.07 -7.11 -14.03
C ILE A 70 19.49 -7.73 -15.36
N ALA A 71 18.81 -7.38 -16.46
CA ALA A 71 19.09 -7.90 -17.78
C ALA A 71 20.51 -7.57 -18.29
N SER A 72 21.09 -6.44 -17.85
CA SER A 72 22.45 -6.02 -18.20
C SER A 72 23.52 -6.46 -17.20
N ASP A 73 23.17 -7.30 -16.21
CA ASP A 73 24.05 -7.74 -15.11
C ASP A 73 24.72 -6.58 -14.34
N SER A 74 24.07 -5.42 -14.32
CA SER A 74 24.63 -4.20 -13.72
C SER A 74 24.20 -3.98 -12.27
N LEU A 75 23.42 -4.89 -11.67
CA LEU A 75 23.05 -4.83 -10.25
C LEU A 75 24.27 -4.99 -9.33
N GLY A 76 25.25 -5.82 -9.69
CA GLY A 76 26.46 -6.05 -8.92
C GLY A 76 27.49 -4.90 -8.99
N SER A 77 27.33 -3.95 -9.93
CA SER A 77 28.30 -2.87 -10.16
C SER A 77 28.12 -1.63 -9.26
N ARG A 78 27.14 -1.62 -8.34
CA ARG A 78 27.08 -0.56 -7.32
C ARG A 78 28.12 -0.85 -6.25
N SER A 79 29.17 -0.03 -6.24
CA SER A 79 30.16 0.05 -5.18
C SER A 79 29.52 -0.04 -3.80
N ASN A 80 30.23 -0.68 -2.87
CA ASN A 80 29.95 -0.78 -1.44
C ASN A 80 29.85 0.61 -0.77
N ASP A 81 28.92 1.43 -1.21
CA ASP A 81 28.57 2.66 -0.54
C ASP A 81 27.71 2.26 0.67
N GLU A 82 28.36 2.13 1.82
CA GLU A 82 27.75 1.78 3.11
C GLU A 82 26.57 2.70 3.50
N SER A 83 26.40 3.83 2.81
CA SER A 83 25.27 4.74 2.99
C SER A 83 23.96 4.27 2.33
N ASN A 84 24.03 3.30 1.44
CA ASN A 84 22.87 2.74 0.73
C ASN A 84 22.63 1.30 1.20
N ASN A 85 21.88 1.13 2.27
CA ASN A 85 21.43 -0.15 2.87
C ASN A 85 20.61 -1.06 1.91
N ASN A 86 20.92 -1.08 0.62
CA ASN A 86 20.19 -1.87 -0.39
C ASN A 86 20.63 -3.35 -0.41
N TYR A 87 21.75 -3.70 0.22
CA TYR A 87 22.19 -5.08 0.33
C TYR A 87 22.05 -5.55 1.77
N SER A 88 20.96 -6.26 2.08
CA SER A 88 20.82 -6.95 3.38
C SER A 88 21.53 -8.31 3.41
N ASP A 89 21.98 -8.78 2.22
CA ASP A 89 22.63 -10.08 2.02
C ASP A 89 23.31 -10.06 0.64
N ALA A 90 24.45 -10.68 0.46
CA ALA A 90 25.20 -10.69 -0.81
C ALA A 90 24.36 -11.19 -2.03
N ASN A 91 23.28 -11.90 -1.77
CA ASN A 91 22.41 -12.51 -2.77
C ASN A 91 21.05 -11.81 -2.92
N LYS A 92 20.80 -10.70 -2.22
CA LYS A 92 19.50 -10.01 -2.23
C LYS A 92 19.68 -8.52 -2.45
N TYR A 93 18.90 -7.98 -3.36
CA TYR A 93 18.83 -6.56 -3.65
C TYR A 93 17.48 -5.98 -3.19
N VAL A 94 17.51 -5.03 -2.25
CA VAL A 94 16.31 -4.33 -1.77
C VAL A 94 16.11 -3.09 -2.62
N LEU A 95 14.95 -2.99 -3.32
CA LEU A 95 14.64 -1.87 -4.16
C LEU A 95 14.41 -0.60 -3.33
N ASN A 96 14.97 0.51 -3.77
CA ASN A 96 14.67 1.83 -3.19
C ASN A 96 13.29 2.35 -3.64
N GLY A 97 12.83 3.46 -3.04
CA GLY A 97 11.48 3.99 -3.31
C GLY A 97 11.24 4.42 -4.76
N SER A 98 12.24 4.93 -5.45
CA SER A 98 12.13 5.30 -6.87
C SER A 98 12.06 4.06 -7.77
N GLU A 99 12.84 3.03 -7.48
CA GLU A 99 12.83 1.77 -8.21
C GLU A 99 11.49 1.04 -8.04
N VAL A 100 10.95 0.99 -6.83
CA VAL A 100 9.60 0.44 -6.55
C VAL A 100 8.54 1.21 -7.33
N ARG A 101 8.61 2.54 -7.31
CA ARG A 101 7.69 3.39 -8.08
C ARG A 101 7.75 3.09 -9.57
N ASP A 102 8.94 3.06 -10.15
CA ASP A 102 9.14 2.87 -11.60
C ASP A 102 8.67 1.46 -12.04
N MET A 103 8.89 0.46 -11.19
CA MET A 103 8.44 -0.91 -11.42
C MET A 103 6.91 -1.01 -11.43
N ILE A 104 6.23 -0.48 -10.40
CA ILE A 104 4.75 -0.53 -10.32
C ILE A 104 4.13 0.37 -11.39
N LYS A 105 4.76 1.51 -11.69
CA LYS A 105 4.33 2.39 -12.78
C LYS A 105 4.34 1.65 -14.13
N ALA A 106 5.34 0.83 -14.41
CA ALA A 106 5.36 0.03 -15.63
C ALA A 106 4.16 -0.93 -15.73
N LEU A 107 3.74 -1.56 -14.62
CA LEU A 107 2.52 -2.38 -14.58
C LEU A 107 1.25 -1.56 -14.84
N VAL A 108 1.17 -0.37 -14.24
CA VAL A 108 0.05 0.56 -14.46
C VAL A 108 -0.02 1.03 -15.92
N ASP A 109 1.13 1.31 -16.53
CA ASP A 109 1.19 1.75 -17.93
C ASP A 109 0.80 0.61 -18.89
N GLU A 110 1.14 -0.66 -18.61
CA GLU A 110 0.63 -1.82 -19.36
C GLU A 110 -0.89 -1.94 -19.23
N ALA A 111 -1.44 -1.77 -18.04
CA ALA A 111 -2.88 -1.80 -17.84
C ALA A 111 -3.61 -0.70 -18.64
N LYS A 112 -3.04 0.50 -18.73
CA LYS A 112 -3.56 1.61 -19.55
C LYS A 112 -3.50 1.33 -21.05
N ARG A 113 -2.58 0.49 -21.49
CA ARG A 113 -2.46 0.04 -22.90
C ARG A 113 -3.45 -1.08 -23.25
N GLY A 114 -4.30 -1.49 -22.30
CA GLY A 114 -5.29 -2.55 -22.50
C GLY A 114 -4.79 -3.95 -22.14
N ASN A 115 -3.62 -4.07 -21.50
CA ASN A 115 -3.08 -5.32 -20.97
C ASN A 115 -3.02 -5.28 -19.43
N PRO A 116 -4.14 -5.48 -18.71
CA PRO A 116 -4.17 -5.41 -17.26
C PRO A 116 -3.50 -6.64 -16.66
N LEU A 117 -2.31 -6.45 -16.09
CA LEU A 117 -1.53 -7.49 -15.42
C LEU A 117 -1.92 -7.66 -13.95
N MET A 118 -2.61 -6.66 -13.40
CA MET A 118 -3.13 -6.64 -12.03
C MET A 118 -4.31 -5.69 -11.93
N ASP A 119 -5.09 -5.81 -10.86
CA ASP A 119 -6.13 -4.82 -10.53
C ASP A 119 -5.49 -3.52 -10.00
N ILE A 120 -5.36 -2.52 -10.89
CA ILE A 120 -4.80 -1.21 -10.55
C ILE A 120 -5.75 -0.38 -9.67
N SER A 121 -7.06 -0.69 -9.64
CA SER A 121 -8.02 0.05 -8.83
C SER A 121 -7.81 -0.15 -7.34
N ALA A 122 -7.24 -1.30 -6.96
CA ALA A 122 -6.93 -1.64 -5.58
C ALA A 122 -5.69 -0.91 -5.03
N LEU A 123 -4.84 -0.32 -5.88
CA LEU A 123 -3.59 0.30 -5.46
C LEU A 123 -3.82 1.48 -4.50
N TYR A 124 -2.89 1.61 -3.55
CA TYR A 124 -2.83 2.71 -2.59
C TYR A 124 -1.64 3.59 -2.91
N VAL A 125 -1.84 4.90 -2.99
CA VAL A 125 -0.84 5.85 -3.51
C VAL A 125 -0.69 7.08 -2.63
N SER A 126 0.48 7.70 -2.71
CA SER A 126 0.78 9.00 -2.08
C SER A 126 1.70 9.82 -2.98
N ARG A 127 1.75 11.13 -2.75
CA ARG A 127 2.79 12.03 -3.29
C ARG A 127 4.10 11.93 -2.52
N ASP A 128 4.04 11.44 -1.28
CA ASP A 128 5.21 11.30 -0.42
C ASP A 128 5.81 9.89 -0.60
N SER A 129 7.13 9.82 -0.69
CA SER A 129 7.86 8.55 -0.85
C SER A 129 7.72 7.60 0.35
N GLY A 130 7.29 8.11 1.50
CA GLY A 130 7.21 7.33 2.74
C GLY A 130 8.58 7.00 3.38
N GLU A 131 9.69 7.55 2.82
CA GLU A 131 11.06 7.26 3.29
C GLU A 131 11.48 8.07 4.51
N SER A 132 11.00 9.29 4.65
CA SER A 132 11.60 10.32 5.52
C SER A 132 10.87 10.53 6.83
N GLY A 133 10.25 9.52 7.44
CA GLY A 133 9.52 9.72 8.70
C GLY A 133 8.34 10.71 8.60
N ARG A 134 8.16 11.38 7.47
CA ARG A 134 6.99 12.17 7.15
C ARG A 134 5.88 11.21 6.77
N LYS A 135 4.90 11.12 7.63
CA LYS A 135 3.72 10.28 7.43
C LYS A 135 2.79 10.95 6.42
N GLY A 136 3.03 10.72 5.12
CA GLY A 136 2.17 11.20 4.06
C GLY A 136 0.80 10.54 4.12
N MET A 137 -0.26 11.31 3.80
CA MET A 137 -1.58 10.72 3.60
C MET A 137 -1.59 9.97 2.27
N GLY A 138 -1.95 8.69 2.34
CA GLY A 138 -2.22 7.89 1.16
C GLY A 138 -3.71 7.93 0.80
N MET A 139 -4.01 7.62 -0.46
CA MET A 139 -5.37 7.49 -1.00
C MET A 139 -5.44 6.35 -2.00
N ASP A 140 -6.64 5.90 -2.31
CA ASP A 140 -6.83 4.90 -3.34
C ASP A 140 -6.46 5.46 -4.73
N PHE A 141 -5.90 4.62 -5.61
CA PHE A 141 -5.41 5.02 -6.92
C PHE A 141 -6.49 5.69 -7.77
N MET A 142 -7.71 5.15 -7.77
CA MET A 142 -8.83 5.72 -8.53
C MET A 142 -9.22 7.11 -8.02
N GLU A 143 -9.16 7.32 -6.70
CA GLU A 143 -9.38 8.63 -6.10
C GLU A 143 -8.28 9.63 -6.51
N ALA A 144 -7.03 9.18 -6.56
CA ALA A 144 -5.89 10.02 -6.95
C ALA A 144 -5.97 10.51 -8.40
N ILE A 145 -6.39 9.67 -9.36
CA ILE A 145 -6.45 10.03 -10.78
C ILE A 145 -7.72 10.80 -11.16
N HIS A 146 -8.84 10.56 -10.47
CA HIS A 146 -10.12 11.23 -10.76
C HIS A 146 -10.33 12.49 -9.93
N GLY A 147 -9.62 12.64 -8.82
CA GLY A 147 -9.85 13.66 -7.80
C GLY A 147 -10.96 13.26 -6.83
N THR A 148 -10.98 13.87 -5.66
CA THR A 148 -12.03 13.67 -4.67
C THR A 148 -13.10 14.75 -4.80
N ARG A 149 -14.30 14.49 -4.22
CA ARG A 149 -15.35 15.53 -4.09
C ARG A 149 -14.86 16.79 -3.34
N LYS A 150 -13.81 16.66 -2.52
CA LYS A 150 -13.23 17.76 -1.72
C LYS A 150 -12.00 18.40 -2.37
N SER A 151 -11.37 17.75 -3.35
CA SER A 151 -10.18 18.25 -4.03
C SER A 151 -10.18 17.84 -5.49
N SER A 152 -10.27 18.83 -6.38
CA SER A 152 -10.16 18.64 -7.83
C SER A 152 -8.71 18.39 -8.30
N LYS A 153 -7.74 18.35 -7.39
CA LYS A 153 -6.32 18.19 -7.72
C LYS A 153 -6.01 16.73 -8.03
N LYS A 154 -6.01 16.42 -9.31
CA LYS A 154 -5.60 15.11 -9.85
C LYS A 154 -4.10 14.92 -9.69
N MET A 155 -3.67 13.67 -9.51
CA MET A 155 -2.26 13.30 -9.52
C MET A 155 -1.87 12.68 -10.85
N SER A 156 -0.70 13.08 -11.38
CA SER A 156 -0.07 12.34 -12.48
C SER A 156 0.55 11.06 -11.95
N THR A 157 0.52 9.99 -12.74
CA THR A 157 1.18 8.71 -12.37
C THR A 157 2.69 8.85 -12.14
N SER A 158 3.33 9.87 -12.75
CA SER A 158 4.75 10.18 -12.50
C SER A 158 5.02 10.76 -11.11
N GLU A 159 3.99 11.31 -10.44
CA GLU A 159 4.10 11.88 -9.09
C GLU A 159 3.66 10.92 -7.99
N MET A 160 3.19 9.72 -8.36
CA MET A 160 2.65 8.74 -7.42
C MET A 160 3.74 7.81 -6.91
N TYR A 161 3.78 7.62 -5.60
CA TYR A 161 4.42 6.48 -4.95
C TYR A 161 3.37 5.45 -4.59
N PHE A 162 3.70 4.18 -4.74
CA PHE A 162 2.78 3.06 -4.52
C PHE A 162 3.11 2.33 -3.24
N GLY A 163 2.07 1.96 -2.49
CA GLY A 163 2.24 1.33 -1.19
C GLY A 163 0.92 0.85 -0.58
N TYR A 164 0.84 0.91 0.73
CA TYR A 164 -0.29 0.42 1.52
C TYR A 164 -0.57 1.34 2.73
N PRO A 165 -1.79 1.28 3.34
CA PRO A 165 -2.09 2.02 4.55
C PRO A 165 -1.43 1.39 5.79
N GLU A 166 -0.75 2.20 6.60
CA GLU A 166 -0.20 1.76 7.88
C GLU A 166 -1.31 1.28 8.83
N ALA A 167 -1.08 0.18 9.55
CA ALA A 167 -2.08 -0.46 10.39
C ALA A 167 -2.66 0.45 11.49
N ASN A 168 -1.81 1.22 12.18
CA ASN A 168 -2.24 2.01 13.34
C ASN A 168 -2.90 3.34 12.97
N HIS A 169 -2.35 4.05 11.98
CA HIS A 169 -2.75 5.44 11.70
C HIS A 169 -3.31 5.64 10.28
N GLY A 170 -3.20 4.63 9.39
CA GLY A 170 -3.63 4.72 8.01
C GLY A 170 -2.76 5.65 7.15
N TYR A 171 -1.56 5.99 7.62
CA TYR A 171 -0.59 6.69 6.82
C TYR A 171 -0.08 5.81 5.68
N PHE A 172 0.50 6.44 4.66
CA PHE A 172 1.10 5.74 3.55
C PHE A 172 2.41 5.06 3.97
N ARG A 173 2.57 3.79 3.56
CA ARG A 173 3.81 3.03 3.61
C ARG A 173 4.07 2.45 2.23
N ARG A 174 5.31 2.51 1.76
CA ARG A 174 5.68 1.88 0.48
C ARG A 174 5.87 0.37 0.63
N PHE A 175 5.75 -0.34 -0.47
CA PHE A 175 6.11 -1.75 -0.51
C PHE A 175 7.62 -1.92 -0.32
N LYS A 176 8.00 -3.00 0.35
CA LYS A 176 9.36 -3.53 0.33
C LYS A 176 9.43 -4.59 -0.74
N ILE A 177 10.18 -4.32 -1.82
CA ILE A 177 10.42 -5.29 -2.89
C ILE A 177 11.87 -5.73 -2.80
N VAL A 178 12.07 -7.03 -2.77
CA VAL A 178 13.39 -7.67 -2.67
C VAL A 178 13.57 -8.58 -3.88
N TYR A 179 14.63 -8.36 -4.63
CA TYR A 179 15.07 -9.23 -5.70
C TYR A 179 16.12 -10.21 -5.18
N SER A 180 15.94 -11.49 -5.44
CA SER A 180 16.88 -12.56 -5.10
C SER A 180 17.69 -12.94 -6.33
N ILE A 181 18.98 -12.65 -6.34
CA ILE A 181 19.88 -12.89 -7.48
C ILE A 181 19.95 -14.38 -7.84
N PRO A 182 20.15 -15.32 -6.89
CA PRO A 182 20.30 -16.75 -7.23
C PRO A 182 19.05 -17.42 -7.79
N THR A 183 17.87 -16.92 -7.46
CA THR A 183 16.60 -17.54 -7.84
C THR A 183 15.85 -16.75 -8.91
N ASP A 184 16.36 -15.57 -9.31
CA ASP A 184 15.68 -14.61 -10.19
C ASP A 184 14.22 -14.35 -9.76
N GLU A 185 14.01 -14.19 -8.45
CA GLU A 185 12.69 -13.99 -7.87
C GLU A 185 12.55 -12.60 -7.25
N MET A 186 11.37 -12.00 -7.41
CA MET A 186 10.98 -10.82 -6.67
C MET A 186 9.94 -11.14 -5.61
N LYS A 187 10.15 -10.65 -4.40
CA LYS A 187 9.19 -10.74 -3.28
C LYS A 187 8.71 -9.37 -2.87
N VAL A 188 7.39 -9.23 -2.75
CA VAL A 188 6.72 -8.02 -2.27
C VAL A 188 6.25 -8.26 -0.84
N SER A 189 6.61 -7.36 0.06
CA SER A 189 6.23 -7.45 1.47
C SER A 189 5.88 -6.08 2.05
N GLN A 190 5.28 -6.08 3.21
CA GLN A 190 5.16 -4.89 4.06
C GLN A 190 6.53 -4.53 4.63
N GLN A 191 6.76 -3.23 4.80
CA GLN A 191 7.97 -2.68 5.41
C GLN A 191 7.87 -2.70 6.94
#